data_a15c17a31e62a9112906504df8a34109
#
_entry.id   a15c17a31e62a9112906504df8a34109
#
_cell.length_a   1.000
_cell.length_b   1.000
_cell.length_c   1.000
_cell.angle_alpha   90.00
_cell.angle_beta   90.00
_cell.angle_gamma   90.00
#
_symmetry.space_group_name_H-M   'P 1'
#
loop_
_entity.id
_entity.type
_entity.pdbx_description
1 polymer ?
#
loop_
_entity_poly.entity_id
_entity_poly.type
_entity_poly.pdbx_seq_one_letter_code
_entity_poly.pdbx_strand_id
1 'polypeptide(L)' 'MAQYTWTVREGSLDGPVVMKNYVYGIPDKEPVEGQELYLSNGSGPWRVRLLEHVPGVPRSPYNILVVERVED' A
#
# COMPACT_ATOMS: atom_id res chain seq x y z
N MET A 1 -9.60 -16.07 5.08
CA MET A 1 -9.80 -15.09 4.01
C MET A 1 -8.46 -14.61 3.48
N ALA A 2 -8.40 -14.33 2.20
CA ALA A 2 -7.14 -13.93 1.57
C ALA A 2 -6.79 -12.49 1.89
N GLN A 3 -5.52 -12.22 2.16
CA GLN A 3 -5.04 -10.86 2.29
C GLN A 3 -4.74 -10.29 0.90
N TYR A 4 -4.98 -9.01 0.74
CA TYR A 4 -4.61 -8.30 -0.47
C TYR A 4 -3.11 -8.08 -0.52
N THR A 5 -2.54 -8.22 -1.70
CA THR A 5 -1.19 -7.77 -1.98
C THR A 5 -1.25 -6.45 -2.74
N TRP A 6 -0.31 -5.58 -2.45
CA TRP A 6 -0.33 -4.22 -2.98
C TRP A 6 0.95 -3.91 -3.73
N THR A 7 0.81 -3.17 -4.81
CA THR A 7 1.95 -2.49 -5.42
C THR A 7 2.01 -1.10 -4.80
N VAL A 8 3.07 -0.83 -4.04
CA VAL A 8 3.23 0.44 -3.35
C VAL A 8 3.95 1.42 -4.25
N ARG A 9 3.32 2.55 -4.52
CA ARG A 9 3.88 3.63 -5.35
C ARG A 9 3.97 4.92 -4.54
N GLU A 10 4.94 5.73 -4.88
CA GLU A 10 5.17 6.99 -4.17
C GLU A 10 4.54 8.15 -4.93
N GLY A 11 3.73 8.93 -4.24
CA GLY A 11 3.22 10.22 -4.70
C GLY A 11 1.98 10.17 -5.57
N SER A 12 1.85 9.21 -6.46
CA SER A 12 0.70 9.10 -7.36
C SER A 12 0.55 7.68 -7.89
N LEU A 13 -0.58 7.41 -8.55
CA LEU A 13 -0.84 6.11 -9.17
C LEU A 13 0.20 5.74 -10.24
N ASP A 14 0.82 6.74 -10.84
CA ASP A 14 1.87 6.54 -11.84
C ASP A 14 3.27 6.80 -11.29
N GLY A 15 3.39 6.95 -9.98
CA GLY A 15 4.66 7.23 -9.34
C GLY A 15 5.59 6.02 -9.30
N PRO A 16 6.83 6.22 -8.87
CA PRO A 16 7.79 5.12 -8.79
C PRO A 16 7.32 4.04 -7.83
N VAL A 17 7.61 2.79 -8.19
CA VAL A 17 7.27 1.65 -7.35
C VAL A 17 8.26 1.58 -6.19
N VAL A 18 7.74 1.64 -4.98
CA VAL A 18 8.54 1.53 -3.75
C VAL A 18 8.69 0.07 -3.35
N MET A 19 7.61 -0.70 -3.51
CA MET A 19 7.61 -2.12 -3.15
C MET A 19 6.52 -2.84 -3.94
N LYS A 20 6.81 -4.07 -4.36
CA LYS A 20 5.82 -4.95 -4.97
C LYS A 20 5.41 -6.02 -3.98
N ASN A 21 4.18 -6.51 -4.15
CA ASN A 21 3.64 -7.62 -3.35
C ASN A 21 3.66 -7.35 -1.84
N TYR A 22 3.43 -6.09 -1.49
CA TYR A 22 3.31 -5.73 -0.08
C TYR A 22 2.04 -6.32 0.51
N VAL A 23 2.17 -7.00 1.64
CA VAL A 23 1.04 -7.54 2.39
C VAL A 23 0.86 -6.70 3.65
N TYR A 24 -0.33 -6.10 3.78
CA TYR A 24 -0.65 -5.36 4.99
C TYR A 24 -0.73 -6.33 6.17
N GLY A 25 -0.09 -5.98 7.27
CA GLY A 25 0.13 -6.91 8.37
C GLY A 25 -1.09 -7.28 9.21
N ILE A 26 -2.26 -6.69 8.94
CA ILE A 26 -3.48 -6.97 9.69
C ILE A 26 -4.43 -7.76 8.80
N PRO A 27 -4.68 -9.05 9.11
CA PRO A 27 -5.58 -9.88 8.30
C PRO A 27 -6.99 -9.27 8.22
N ASP A 28 -7.60 -9.41 7.07
CA ASP A 28 -8.96 -8.97 6.79
C ASP A 28 -9.19 -7.46 6.89
N LYS A 29 -8.10 -6.69 6.91
CA LYS A 29 -8.18 -5.23 6.92
C LYS A 29 -7.36 -4.65 5.79
N GLU A 30 -7.79 -3.50 5.31
CA GLU A 30 -7.06 -2.73 4.31
C GLU A 30 -6.41 -1.52 4.99
N PRO A 31 -5.28 -1.05 4.46
CA PRO A 31 -4.77 0.26 4.87
C PRO A 31 -5.82 1.32 4.60
N VAL A 32 -5.84 2.37 5.40
CA VAL A 32 -6.78 3.47 5.21
C VAL A 32 -6.04 4.75 4.88
N GLU A 33 -6.70 5.62 4.13
CA GLU A 33 -6.16 6.92 3.76
C GLU A 33 -5.82 7.71 5.02
N GLY A 34 -4.63 8.31 5.02
CA GLY A 34 -4.12 9.08 6.16
C GLY A 34 -3.34 8.25 7.18
N GLN A 35 -3.38 6.94 7.08
CA GLN A 35 -2.67 6.07 8.00
C GLN A 35 -1.17 6.10 7.74
N GLU A 36 -0.37 6.07 8.81
CA GLU A 36 1.07 5.90 8.70
C GLU A 36 1.43 4.43 8.86
N LEU A 37 2.38 3.98 8.06
CA LEU A 37 2.82 2.59 8.11
C LEU A 37 4.30 2.45 7.73
N TYR A 38 4.85 1.30 8.08
CA TYR A 38 6.18 0.89 7.66
C TYR A 38 6.05 -0.26 6.68
N LEU A 39 6.87 -0.27 5.65
CA LEU A 39 6.91 -1.38 4.70
C LEU A 39 7.75 -2.52 5.26
N SER A 40 7.57 -3.70 4.67
CA SER A 40 8.24 -4.91 5.17
C SER A 40 9.76 -4.87 5.02
N ASN A 41 10.30 -3.98 4.19
CA ASN A 41 11.74 -3.75 4.08
C ASN A 41 12.29 -2.79 5.14
N GLY A 42 11.45 -2.36 6.08
CA GLY A 42 11.84 -1.44 7.15
C GLY A 42 11.78 0.03 6.78
N SER A 43 11.45 0.37 5.52
CA SER A 43 11.36 1.77 5.14
C SER A 43 10.08 2.41 5.70
N GLY A 44 10.17 3.69 5.98
CA GLY A 44 9.06 4.47 6.50
C GLY A 44 9.53 5.44 7.58
N PRO A 45 8.58 6.13 8.24
CA PRO A 45 7.13 5.97 8.05
C PRO A 45 6.64 6.54 6.72
N TRP A 46 5.63 5.90 6.19
CA TRP A 46 4.93 6.35 4.99
C TRP A 46 3.48 6.67 5.37
N ARG A 47 2.90 7.68 4.73
CA ARG A 47 1.47 7.99 4.90
C ARG A 47 0.71 7.54 3.67
N VAL A 48 -0.39 6.84 3.87
CA VAL A 48 -1.26 6.40 2.79
C VAL A 48 -2.04 7.61 2.26
N ARG A 49 -1.90 7.89 0.98
CA ARG A 49 -2.64 8.97 0.33
C ARG A 49 -3.89 8.47 -0.36
N LEU A 50 -3.79 7.31 -0.99
CA LEU A 50 -4.83 6.75 -1.83
C LEU A 50 -4.60 5.27 -1.94
N LEU A 51 -5.68 4.52 -2.02
CA LEU A 51 -5.57 3.11 -2.37
C LEU A 51 -6.65 2.75 -3.36
N GLU A 52 -6.31 1.87 -4.28
CA GLU A 52 -7.23 1.30 -5.25
C GLU A 52 -7.04 -0.20 -5.28
N HIS A 53 -8.13 -0.93 -5.39
CA HIS A 53 -8.05 -2.38 -5.50
C HIS A 53 -9.18 -2.91 -6.36
N VAL A 54 -8.98 -4.11 -6.88
CA VAL A 54 -10.02 -4.83 -7.60
C VAL A 54 -10.79 -5.66 -6.59
N PRO A 55 -12.08 -5.37 -6.35
CA PRO A 55 -12.86 -6.11 -5.37
C PRO A 55 -12.86 -7.61 -5.65
N GLY A 56 -12.60 -8.40 -4.62
CA GLY A 56 -12.58 -9.85 -4.74
C GLY A 56 -11.34 -10.44 -5.41
N VAL A 57 -10.37 -9.64 -5.79
CA VAL A 57 -9.13 -10.10 -6.43
C VAL A 57 -7.92 -9.70 -5.60
N PRO A 58 -7.52 -10.54 -4.62
CA PRO A 58 -6.47 -10.15 -3.66
C PRO A 58 -5.10 -9.95 -4.27
N ARG A 59 -4.82 -10.54 -5.41
CA ARG A 59 -3.49 -10.50 -6.02
C ARG A 59 -3.48 -9.79 -7.37
N SER A 60 -4.37 -8.84 -7.56
CA SER A 60 -4.40 -8.06 -8.79
C SER A 60 -3.21 -7.10 -8.86
N PRO A 61 -2.57 -6.96 -10.05
CA PRO A 61 -1.55 -5.93 -10.23
C PRO A 61 -2.13 -4.50 -10.16
N TYR A 62 -3.45 -4.38 -10.19
CA TYR A 62 -4.14 -3.10 -10.05
C TYR A 62 -4.49 -2.77 -8.60
N ASN A 63 -4.09 -3.60 -7.65
CA ASN A 63 -4.17 -3.25 -6.24
C ASN A 63 -2.98 -2.35 -5.93
N ILE A 64 -3.24 -1.05 -5.88
CA ILE A 64 -2.20 -0.04 -5.76
C ILE A 64 -2.39 0.75 -4.47
N LEU A 65 -1.31 0.89 -3.73
CA LEU A 65 -1.25 1.68 -2.52
C LEU A 65 -0.32 2.87 -2.80
N VAL A 66 -0.88 4.07 -2.82
CA VAL A 66 -0.11 5.28 -3.02
C VAL A 66 0.26 5.86 -1.66
N VAL A 67 1.55 6.07 -1.47
CA VAL A 67 2.08 6.57 -0.19
C VAL A 67 2.94 7.80 -0.43
N GLU A 68 3.13 8.58 0.63
CA GLU A 68 4.09 9.68 0.64
C GLU A 68 4.95 9.58 1.88
N ARG A 69 6.16 10.13 1.80
CA ARG A 69 7.03 10.18 2.97
C ARG A 69 6.45 11.11 4.01
N VAL A 70 6.52 10.66 5.25
CA VAL A 70 6.17 11.53 6.38
C VAL A 70 7.43 12.32 6.74
N GLU A 71 7.34 13.63 6.57
CA GLU A 71 8.43 14.54 6.93
C GLU A 71 8.09 15.26 8.22
N ASP A 72 9.07 15.37 9.07
CA ASP A 72 8.94 16.11 10.32
C ASP A 72 9.21 17.61 10.12
#